data_12986ab155fbeb92d01e272910528c06
#
_entry.id   12986ab155fbeb92d01e272910528c06
#
_cell.length_a   1.000
_cell.length_b   1.000
_cell.length_c   1.000
_cell.angle_alpha   90.00
_cell.angle_beta   90.00
_cell.angle_gamma   90.00
#
_symmetry.space_group_name_H-M   'P 1'
#
loop_
_entity.id
_entity.type
_entity.pdbx_description
1 polymer ?
#
loop_
_entity_poly.entity_id
_entity_poly.type
_entity_poly.pdbx_seq_one_letter_code
_entity_poly.pdbx_strand_id
1 'polypeptide(L)'
;MVPALLIGLVLGFFGSVPVAGPVSALVLRRGLEGRVRSGGFVALGAGLAEGLYALLAFWGFAELVEGNPRVAVVSLGATAAILFGLGLSFLRAKPAAGETHEGYDSRRKGFLLGFTVAAFNPTLIVVWAAVVTILFDSRLIAFTPRLALPFGIGCCLGIAAWFMMLLRIVQRGRKRFSEEGVKRFMRVMGLFLILYV
;
A
#
# COMPACT_ATOMS: atom_id res chain seq x y z
N MET A 1 22.66 0.57 -0.41
CA MET A 1 21.64 -0.13 -1.23
C MET A 1 20.83 -1.15 -0.42
N VAL A 2 21.49 -2.08 0.29
CA VAL A 2 20.76 -3.08 1.12
C VAL A 2 19.82 -2.45 2.16
N PRO A 3 20.21 -1.43 2.95
CA PRO A 3 19.29 -0.81 3.90
C PRO A 3 18.03 -0.21 3.24
N ALA A 4 18.18 0.44 2.07
CA ALA A 4 17.03 1.00 1.34
C ALA A 4 16.03 -0.09 0.90
N LEU A 5 16.54 -1.21 0.40
CA LEU A 5 15.72 -2.35 0.01
C LEU A 5 14.98 -2.95 1.21
N LEU A 6 15.66 -3.14 2.35
CA LEU A 6 15.06 -3.69 3.57
C LEU A 6 14.01 -2.74 4.15
N ILE A 7 14.30 -1.44 4.22
CA ILE A 7 13.34 -0.43 4.69
C ILE A 7 12.13 -0.41 3.76
N GLY A 8 12.33 -0.40 2.43
CA GLY A 8 11.24 -0.48 1.46
C GLY A 8 10.40 -1.74 1.66
N LEU A 9 11.02 -2.90 1.86
CA LEU A 9 10.32 -4.16 2.10
C LEU A 9 9.45 -4.10 3.36
N VAL A 10 10.01 -3.59 4.46
CA VAL A 10 9.28 -3.44 5.73
C VAL A 10 8.12 -2.47 5.58
N LEU A 11 8.37 -1.28 5.00
CA LEU A 11 7.33 -0.27 4.81
C LEU A 11 6.26 -0.73 3.83
N GLY A 12 6.62 -1.40 2.73
CA GLY A 12 5.66 -1.97 1.78
C GLY A 12 4.80 -3.06 2.43
N PHE A 13 5.40 -3.92 3.26
CA PHE A 13 4.67 -4.96 3.96
C PHE A 13 3.70 -4.39 4.99
N PHE A 14 4.20 -3.62 5.95
CA PHE A 14 3.38 -3.09 7.04
C PHE A 14 2.44 -1.96 6.60
N GLY A 15 2.84 -1.15 5.62
CA GLY A 15 1.98 -0.12 5.04
C GLY A 15 0.76 -0.67 4.31
N SER A 16 0.82 -1.92 3.84
CA SER A 16 -0.31 -2.61 3.21
C SER A 16 -1.22 -3.35 4.20
N VAL A 17 -0.86 -3.42 5.48
CA VAL A 17 -1.66 -4.12 6.52
C VAL A 17 -3.07 -3.55 6.67
N PRO A 18 -3.32 -2.23 6.56
CA PRO A 18 -4.68 -1.73 6.48
C PRO A 18 -5.38 -2.27 5.24
N VAL A 19 -6.25 -3.28 5.43
CA VAL A 19 -7.02 -3.92 4.34
C VAL A 19 -8.12 -2.95 3.88
N ALA A 20 -7.70 -1.76 3.45
CA ALA A 20 -8.57 -0.71 2.97
C ALA A 20 -8.20 -0.36 1.52
N GLY A 21 -9.20 -0.34 0.66
CA GLY A 21 -8.99 0.02 -0.73
C GLY A 21 -9.37 -1.06 -1.72
N PRO A 22 -9.43 -0.71 -3.01
CA PRO A 22 -9.95 -1.58 -4.04
C PRO A 22 -9.10 -2.83 -4.28
N VAL A 23 -7.77 -2.72 -4.17
CA VAL A 23 -6.85 -3.87 -4.32
C VAL A 23 -7.06 -4.88 -3.20
N SER A 24 -7.13 -4.41 -1.95
CA SER A 24 -7.36 -5.27 -0.79
C SER A 24 -8.69 -6.00 -0.89
N ALA A 25 -9.74 -5.31 -1.34
CA ALA A 25 -11.06 -5.92 -1.57
C ALA A 25 -11.01 -7.01 -2.65
N LEU A 26 -10.31 -6.78 -3.76
CA LEU A 26 -10.13 -7.77 -4.83
C LEU A 26 -9.37 -9.00 -4.32
N VAL A 27 -8.26 -8.80 -3.60
CA VAL A 27 -7.44 -9.88 -3.06
C VAL A 27 -8.24 -10.70 -2.05
N LEU A 28 -8.95 -10.02 -1.12
CA LEU A 28 -9.80 -10.66 -0.12
C LEU A 28 -10.90 -11.51 -0.78
N ARG A 29 -11.60 -10.96 -1.76
CA ARG A 29 -12.63 -11.67 -2.52
C ARG A 29 -12.07 -12.91 -3.20
N ARG A 30 -10.93 -12.81 -3.92
CA ARG A 30 -10.28 -13.95 -4.58
C ARG A 30 -9.88 -15.04 -3.58
N GLY A 31 -9.39 -14.62 -2.39
CA GLY A 31 -9.11 -15.56 -1.29
C GLY A 31 -10.34 -16.31 -0.81
N LEU A 32 -11.45 -15.60 -0.59
CA LEU A 32 -12.74 -16.17 -0.17
C LEU A 32 -13.34 -17.10 -1.23
N GLU A 33 -13.20 -16.77 -2.51
CA GLU A 33 -13.63 -17.60 -3.64
C GLU A 33 -12.72 -18.85 -3.83
N GLY A 34 -11.58 -18.93 -3.13
CA GLY A 34 -10.59 -20.01 -3.30
C GLY A 34 -9.69 -19.86 -4.53
N ARG A 35 -9.76 -18.72 -5.21
CA ARG A 35 -9.01 -18.40 -6.44
C ARG A 35 -7.64 -17.79 -6.10
N VAL A 36 -6.88 -18.47 -5.24
CA VAL A 36 -5.60 -17.98 -4.67
C VAL A 36 -4.59 -17.62 -5.74
N ARG A 37 -4.51 -18.43 -6.81
CA ARG A 37 -3.59 -18.18 -7.92
C ARG A 37 -3.90 -16.86 -8.63
N SER A 38 -5.16 -16.61 -8.95
CA SER A 38 -5.60 -15.36 -9.57
C SER A 38 -5.39 -14.18 -8.64
N GLY A 39 -5.75 -14.30 -7.35
CA GLY A 39 -5.48 -13.31 -6.33
C GLY A 39 -3.99 -12.98 -6.18
N GLY A 40 -3.11 -13.99 -6.31
CA GLY A 40 -1.66 -13.79 -6.29
C GLY A 40 -1.16 -12.93 -7.45
N PHE A 41 -1.70 -13.10 -8.65
CA PHE A 41 -1.35 -12.23 -9.78
C PHE A 41 -1.90 -10.82 -9.64
N VAL A 42 -3.08 -10.64 -9.03
CA VAL A 42 -3.60 -9.31 -8.64
C VAL A 42 -2.62 -8.64 -7.65
N ALA A 43 -2.17 -9.38 -6.64
CA ALA A 43 -1.21 -8.89 -5.65
C ALA A 43 0.13 -8.46 -6.27
N LEU A 44 0.66 -9.24 -7.22
CA LEU A 44 1.90 -8.89 -7.93
C LEU A 44 1.74 -7.65 -8.80
N GLY A 45 0.63 -7.52 -9.51
CA GLY A 45 0.35 -6.34 -10.33
C GLY A 45 0.21 -5.08 -9.48
N ALA A 46 -0.54 -5.15 -8.40
CA ALA A 46 -0.69 -4.04 -7.46
C ALA A 46 0.64 -3.68 -6.79
N GLY A 47 1.41 -4.67 -6.32
CA GLY A 47 2.72 -4.44 -5.72
C GLY A 47 3.69 -3.73 -6.67
N LEU A 48 3.66 -4.07 -7.97
CA LEU A 48 4.47 -3.37 -8.95
C LEU A 48 4.04 -1.90 -9.11
N ALA A 49 2.74 -1.63 -9.26
CA ALA A 49 2.24 -0.27 -9.39
C ALA A 49 2.55 0.59 -8.16
N GLU A 50 2.31 0.06 -6.96
CA GLU A 50 2.61 0.76 -5.70
C GLU A 50 4.12 0.92 -5.48
N GLY A 51 4.94 -0.07 -5.85
CA GLY A 51 6.40 0.03 -5.82
C GLY A 51 6.94 1.12 -6.75
N LEU A 52 6.29 1.34 -7.90
CA LEU A 52 6.61 2.46 -8.80
C LEU A 52 6.25 3.81 -8.15
N TYR A 53 5.11 3.93 -7.48
CA TYR A 53 4.76 5.13 -6.70
C TYR A 53 5.78 5.41 -5.59
N ALA A 54 6.19 4.37 -4.85
CA ALA A 54 7.20 4.49 -3.80
C ALA A 54 8.54 4.96 -4.36
N LEU A 55 8.98 4.39 -5.50
CA LEU A 55 10.19 4.78 -6.20
C LEU A 55 10.14 6.24 -6.63
N LEU A 56 9.06 6.65 -7.31
CA LEU A 56 8.90 8.02 -7.81
C LEU A 56 8.79 9.03 -6.66
N ALA A 57 8.09 8.70 -5.58
CA ALA A 57 8.00 9.55 -4.40
C ALA A 57 9.37 9.73 -3.74
N PHE A 58 10.13 8.64 -3.55
CA PHE A 58 11.47 8.71 -2.97
C PHE A 58 12.43 9.51 -3.85
N TRP A 59 12.45 9.23 -5.15
CA TRP A 59 13.31 9.93 -6.09
C TRP A 59 12.98 11.42 -6.17
N GLY A 60 11.71 11.76 -6.37
CA GLY A 60 11.27 13.15 -6.46
C GLY A 60 11.51 13.91 -5.14
N PHE A 61 11.32 13.27 -3.99
CA PHE A 61 11.60 13.90 -2.69
C PHE A 61 13.10 14.11 -2.47
N ALA A 62 13.95 13.16 -2.87
CA ALA A 62 15.39 13.29 -2.77
C ALA A 62 15.90 14.48 -3.60
N GLU A 63 15.43 14.64 -4.83
CA GLU A 63 15.75 15.78 -5.70
C GLU A 63 15.30 17.12 -5.11
N LEU A 64 14.07 17.16 -4.56
CA LEU A 64 13.52 18.39 -3.96
C LEU A 64 14.26 18.82 -2.70
N VAL A 65 14.71 17.89 -1.87
CA VAL A 65 15.39 18.18 -0.60
C VAL A 65 16.83 18.62 -0.83
N GLU A 66 17.52 18.04 -1.82
CA GLU A 66 18.85 18.52 -2.21
C GLU A 66 18.82 19.99 -2.65
N GLY A 67 17.67 20.46 -3.21
CA GLY A 67 17.51 21.85 -3.69
C GLY A 67 17.00 22.85 -2.65
N ASN A 68 16.23 22.46 -1.63
CA ASN A 68 15.61 23.41 -0.70
C ASN A 68 15.15 22.83 0.65
N PRO A 69 15.83 23.13 1.78
CA PRO A 69 15.47 22.62 3.10
C PRO A 69 14.07 23.01 3.61
N ARG A 70 13.47 24.11 3.10
CA ARG A 70 12.12 24.54 3.51
C ARG A 70 11.03 23.59 3.02
N VAL A 71 11.31 22.83 1.95
CA VAL A 71 10.38 21.83 1.42
C VAL A 71 10.09 20.75 2.47
N ALA A 72 11.07 20.37 3.29
CA ALA A 72 10.89 19.37 4.35
C ALA A 72 9.84 19.81 5.39
N VAL A 73 9.84 21.09 5.80
CA VAL A 73 8.89 21.59 6.81
C VAL A 73 7.46 21.64 6.27
N VAL A 74 7.30 22.11 5.03
CA VAL A 74 5.97 22.17 4.37
C VAL A 74 5.41 20.77 4.13
N SER A 75 6.28 19.83 3.72
CA SER A 75 5.86 18.46 3.46
C SER A 75 5.42 17.71 4.73
N LEU A 76 6.03 18.00 5.89
CA LEU A 76 5.62 17.40 7.17
C LEU A 76 4.19 17.82 7.55
N GLY A 77 3.85 19.12 7.44
CA GLY A 77 2.49 19.62 7.68
C GLY A 77 1.46 19.02 6.72
N ALA A 78 1.81 18.93 5.44
CA ALA A 78 0.96 18.28 4.44
C ALA A 78 0.75 16.79 4.75
N THR A 79 1.80 16.10 5.19
CA THR A 79 1.74 14.68 5.58
C THR A 79 0.78 14.45 6.75
N ALA A 80 0.87 15.26 7.81
CA ALA A 80 -0.02 15.17 8.96
C ALA A 80 -1.50 15.35 8.54
N ALA A 81 -1.80 16.35 7.70
CA ALA A 81 -3.15 16.58 7.19
C ALA A 81 -3.68 15.39 6.35
N ILE A 82 -2.81 14.77 5.56
CA ILE A 82 -3.13 13.62 4.71
C ILE A 82 -3.42 12.38 5.56
N LEU A 83 -2.56 12.07 6.53
CA LEU A 83 -2.75 10.91 7.42
C LEU A 83 -4.03 11.04 8.24
N PHE A 84 -4.33 12.25 8.73
CA PHE A 84 -5.57 12.55 9.41
C PHE A 84 -6.79 12.33 8.50
N GLY A 85 -6.76 12.85 7.27
CA GLY A 85 -7.81 12.64 6.28
C GLY A 85 -8.02 11.18 5.90
N LEU A 86 -6.93 10.42 5.73
CA LEU A 86 -6.99 8.98 5.47
C LEU A 86 -7.56 8.21 6.66
N GLY A 87 -7.11 8.51 7.89
CA GLY A 87 -7.66 7.91 9.09
C GLY A 87 -9.17 8.14 9.21
N LEU A 88 -9.63 9.36 8.95
CA LEU A 88 -11.05 9.70 8.94
C LEU A 88 -11.81 8.97 7.82
N SER A 89 -11.20 8.81 6.65
CA SER A 89 -11.75 8.00 5.54
C SER A 89 -11.95 6.55 5.95
N PHE A 90 -10.97 5.93 6.63
CA PHE A 90 -11.06 4.54 7.07
C PHE A 90 -12.13 4.34 8.15
N LEU A 91 -12.33 5.32 9.04
CA LEU A 91 -13.41 5.27 10.01
C LEU A 91 -14.80 5.28 9.34
N ARG A 92 -14.92 5.95 8.20
CA ARG A 92 -16.17 6.10 7.43
C ARG A 92 -16.32 5.08 6.30
N ALA A 93 -15.27 4.31 6.01
CA ALA A 93 -15.25 3.37 4.90
C ALA A 93 -16.36 2.32 5.04
N LYS A 94 -17.21 2.25 4.04
CA LYS A 94 -18.07 1.09 3.80
C LYS A 94 -17.22 0.02 3.12
N PRO A 95 -17.45 -1.29 3.40
CA PRO A 95 -16.81 -2.34 2.62
C PRO A 95 -17.06 -2.07 1.15
N ALA A 96 -16.01 -2.04 0.33
CA ALA A 96 -16.18 -1.89 -1.09
C ALA A 96 -17.05 -3.05 -1.58
N ALA A 97 -18.25 -2.77 -2.02
CA ALA A 97 -19.06 -3.72 -2.77
C ALA A 97 -18.26 -4.07 -4.02
N GLY A 98 -17.68 -5.27 -4.02
CA GLY A 98 -16.82 -5.70 -5.11
C GLY A 98 -17.62 -5.72 -6.40
N GLU A 99 -17.27 -4.85 -7.34
CA GLU A 99 -17.78 -4.98 -8.69
C GLU A 99 -17.44 -6.38 -9.20
N THR A 100 -18.45 -7.05 -9.72
CA THR A 100 -18.36 -8.41 -10.25
C THR A 100 -17.64 -8.38 -11.59
N HIS A 101 -16.33 -8.37 -11.57
CA HIS A 101 -15.56 -8.68 -12.76
C HIS A 101 -15.52 -10.21 -12.95
N GLU A 102 -16.64 -10.77 -13.40
CA GLU A 102 -16.72 -12.15 -13.83
C GLU A 102 -15.83 -12.37 -15.05
N GLY A 103 -14.98 -13.38 -15.01
CA GLY A 103 -14.23 -13.83 -16.19
C GLY A 103 -12.70 -13.67 -16.16
N TYR A 104 -12.08 -13.13 -15.10
CA TYR A 104 -10.64 -12.85 -15.07
C TYR A 104 -9.82 -13.94 -14.33
N ASP A 105 -9.79 -15.15 -14.86
CA ASP A 105 -9.06 -16.27 -14.23
C ASP A 105 -7.65 -16.49 -14.83
N SER A 106 -7.27 -15.75 -15.87
CA SER A 106 -5.93 -15.86 -16.46
C SER A 106 -4.90 -15.06 -15.64
N ARG A 107 -3.66 -15.58 -15.58
CA ARG A 107 -2.52 -14.93 -14.91
C ARG A 107 -2.34 -13.49 -15.36
N ARG A 108 -2.32 -13.28 -16.69
CA ARG A 108 -2.12 -11.96 -17.31
C ARG A 108 -3.23 -11.00 -16.95
N LYS A 109 -4.48 -11.44 -17.00
CA LYS A 109 -5.65 -10.60 -16.66
C LYS A 109 -5.64 -10.23 -15.17
N GLY A 110 -5.33 -11.18 -14.27
CA GLY A 110 -5.20 -10.90 -12.84
C GLY A 110 -4.12 -9.86 -12.54
N PHE A 111 -2.93 -10.01 -13.15
CA PHE A 111 -1.84 -9.05 -12.99
C PHE A 111 -2.23 -7.66 -13.51
N LEU A 112 -2.75 -7.57 -14.73
CA LEU A 112 -3.18 -6.29 -15.31
C LEU A 112 -4.28 -5.64 -14.49
N LEU A 113 -5.25 -6.40 -13.97
CA LEU A 113 -6.28 -5.87 -13.10
C LEU A 113 -5.70 -5.25 -11.84
N GLY A 114 -4.83 -5.97 -11.13
CA GLY A 114 -4.16 -5.46 -9.94
C GLY A 114 -3.33 -4.22 -10.21
N PHE A 115 -2.54 -4.26 -11.29
CA PHE A 115 -1.74 -3.12 -11.72
C PHE A 115 -2.60 -1.91 -12.06
N THR A 116 -3.63 -2.06 -12.88
CA THR A 116 -4.51 -0.97 -13.31
C THR A 116 -5.24 -0.35 -12.11
N VAL A 117 -5.83 -1.18 -11.24
CA VAL A 117 -6.56 -0.69 -10.07
C VAL A 117 -5.65 0.09 -9.11
N ALA A 118 -4.41 -0.36 -8.92
CA ALA A 118 -3.44 0.38 -8.12
C ALA A 118 -2.92 1.63 -8.85
N ALA A 119 -2.54 1.52 -10.13
CA ALA A 119 -1.98 2.62 -10.90
C ALA A 119 -2.95 3.81 -11.08
N PHE A 120 -4.24 3.55 -11.11
CA PHE A 120 -5.26 4.60 -11.18
C PHE A 120 -5.82 5.02 -9.81
N ASN A 121 -5.20 4.59 -8.72
CA ASN A 121 -5.59 5.01 -7.37
C ASN A 121 -4.85 6.30 -6.97
N PRO A 122 -5.49 7.47 -7.01
CA PRO A 122 -4.83 8.74 -6.72
C PRO A 122 -4.37 8.86 -5.27
N THR A 123 -4.94 8.07 -4.35
CA THR A 123 -4.54 8.12 -2.93
C THR A 123 -3.12 7.60 -2.72
N LEU A 124 -2.61 6.74 -3.60
CA LEU A 124 -1.26 6.18 -3.47
C LEU A 124 -0.16 7.23 -3.63
N ILE A 125 -0.35 8.23 -4.48
CA ILE A 125 0.59 9.35 -4.62
C ILE A 125 0.77 10.03 -3.27
N VAL A 126 -0.34 10.30 -2.63
CA VAL A 126 -0.42 11.01 -1.35
C VAL A 126 0.17 10.17 -0.22
N VAL A 127 -0.19 8.89 -0.15
CA VAL A 127 0.31 7.95 0.86
C VAL A 127 1.83 7.80 0.75
N TRP A 128 2.36 7.56 -0.46
CA TRP A 128 3.79 7.38 -0.63
C TRP A 128 4.59 8.67 -0.43
N ALA A 129 4.03 9.83 -0.77
CA ALA A 129 4.64 11.11 -0.42
C ALA A 129 4.74 11.27 1.10
N ALA A 130 3.68 10.93 1.84
CA ALA A 130 3.66 10.95 3.30
C ALA A 130 4.69 9.99 3.91
N VAL A 131 4.72 8.73 3.46
CA VAL A 131 5.68 7.72 3.94
C VAL A 131 7.11 8.17 3.72
N VAL A 132 7.43 8.73 2.55
CA VAL A 132 8.77 9.21 2.22
C VAL A 132 9.15 10.41 3.10
N THR A 133 8.22 11.32 3.39
CA THR A 133 8.47 12.46 4.29
C THR A 133 8.78 12.00 5.71
N ILE A 134 8.01 11.06 6.26
CA ILE A 134 8.26 10.48 7.59
C ILE A 134 9.61 9.77 7.61
N LEU A 135 9.93 9.03 6.56
CA LEU A 135 11.20 8.34 6.44
C LEU A 135 12.38 9.32 6.40
N PHE A 136 12.23 10.45 5.72
CA PHE A 136 13.23 11.51 5.69
C PHE A 136 13.47 12.11 7.10
N ASP A 137 12.40 12.44 7.80
CA ASP A 137 12.47 13.01 9.13
C ASP A 137 13.10 12.05 10.15
N SER A 138 12.85 10.76 10.02
CA SER A 138 13.41 9.70 10.86
C SER A 138 14.94 9.54 10.75
N ARG A 139 15.56 10.06 9.70
CA ARG A 139 16.99 9.95 9.36
C ARG A 139 17.52 8.49 9.31
N LEU A 140 16.63 7.52 9.14
CA LEU A 140 17.00 6.10 9.07
C LEU A 140 17.79 5.75 7.81
N ILE A 141 17.71 6.59 6.78
CA ILE A 141 18.38 6.38 5.50
C ILE A 141 18.80 7.72 4.90
N ALA A 142 19.94 7.74 4.22
CA ALA A 142 20.33 8.90 3.43
C ALA A 142 19.40 9.04 2.21
N PHE A 143 18.87 10.23 1.98
CA PHE A 143 18.03 10.50 0.82
C PHE A 143 18.90 10.89 -0.37
N THR A 144 19.21 9.93 -1.20
CA THR A 144 19.94 10.13 -2.47
C THR A 144 19.16 9.45 -3.60
N PRO A 145 19.09 10.03 -4.80
CA PRO A 145 18.34 9.47 -5.94
C PRO A 145 18.71 8.02 -6.27
N ARG A 146 19.98 7.63 -6.02
CA ARG A 146 20.50 6.28 -6.25
C ARG A 146 19.82 5.21 -5.38
N LEU A 147 19.22 5.60 -4.25
CA LEU A 147 18.56 4.67 -3.34
C LEU A 147 17.07 4.49 -3.65
N ALA A 148 16.49 5.30 -4.56
CA ALA A 148 15.10 5.20 -4.96
C ALA A 148 14.76 3.84 -5.58
N LEU A 149 15.61 3.32 -6.46
CA LEU A 149 15.36 2.03 -7.11
C LEU A 149 15.35 0.86 -6.12
N PRO A 150 16.38 0.64 -5.27
CA PRO A 150 16.33 -0.43 -4.28
C PRO A 150 15.18 -0.24 -3.27
N PHE A 151 14.83 0.99 -2.90
CA PHE A 151 13.68 1.26 -2.06
C PHE A 151 12.36 0.84 -2.72
N GLY A 152 12.11 1.26 -3.98
CA GLY A 152 10.92 0.88 -4.74
C GLY A 152 10.79 -0.62 -4.96
N ILE A 153 11.91 -1.32 -5.25
CA ILE A 153 11.93 -2.79 -5.35
C ILE A 153 11.54 -3.42 -4.01
N GLY A 154 12.12 -2.93 -2.91
CA GLY A 154 11.76 -3.38 -1.57
C GLY A 154 10.28 -3.22 -1.29
N CYS A 155 9.70 -2.05 -1.57
CA CYS A 155 8.27 -1.80 -1.41
C CYS A 155 7.42 -2.77 -2.24
N CYS A 156 7.75 -2.97 -3.51
CA CYS A 156 7.06 -3.91 -4.39
C CYS A 156 7.03 -5.33 -3.79
N LEU A 157 8.17 -5.81 -3.32
CA LEU A 157 8.28 -7.14 -2.71
C LEU A 157 7.51 -7.23 -1.38
N GLY A 158 7.58 -6.19 -0.54
CA GLY A 158 6.86 -6.13 0.74
C GLY A 158 5.34 -6.16 0.55
N ILE A 159 4.82 -5.34 -0.35
CA ILE A 159 3.39 -5.28 -0.70
C ILE A 159 2.91 -6.63 -1.24
N ALA A 160 3.65 -7.19 -2.20
CA ALA A 160 3.32 -8.50 -2.76
C ALA A 160 3.33 -9.61 -1.68
N ALA A 161 4.34 -9.59 -0.79
CA ALA A 161 4.43 -10.54 0.32
C ALA A 161 3.24 -10.44 1.28
N TRP A 162 2.82 -9.22 1.64
CA TRP A 162 1.64 -8.99 2.46
C TRP A 162 0.38 -9.56 1.82
N PHE A 163 0.08 -9.20 0.58
CA PHE A 163 -1.11 -9.69 -0.10
C PHE A 163 -1.10 -11.21 -0.31
N MET A 164 0.07 -11.81 -0.57
CA MET A 164 0.22 -13.27 -0.62
C MET A 164 -0.06 -13.92 0.73
N MET A 165 0.41 -13.31 1.82
CA MET A 165 0.12 -13.77 3.18
C MET A 165 -1.37 -13.63 3.47
N LEU A 166 -1.98 -12.49 3.16
CA LEU A 166 -3.42 -12.25 3.32
C LEU A 166 -4.26 -13.30 2.59
N LEU A 167 -3.93 -13.60 1.33
CA LEU A 167 -4.59 -14.66 0.56
C LEU A 167 -4.56 -16.02 1.27
N ARG A 168 -3.39 -16.40 1.81
CA ARG A 168 -3.24 -17.68 2.54
C ARG A 168 -4.04 -17.70 3.84
N ILE A 169 -4.04 -16.58 4.58
CA ILE A 169 -4.82 -16.44 5.81
C ILE A 169 -6.32 -16.59 5.51
N VAL A 170 -6.80 -15.84 4.52
CA VAL A 170 -8.22 -15.86 4.13
C VAL A 170 -8.64 -17.24 3.62
N GLN A 171 -7.80 -17.89 2.82
CA GLN A 171 -8.08 -19.24 2.32
C GLN A 171 -8.21 -20.26 3.45
N ARG A 172 -7.30 -20.21 4.44
CA ARG A 172 -7.33 -21.11 5.60
C ARG A 172 -8.50 -20.83 6.53
N GLY A 173 -8.87 -19.57 6.66
CA GLY A 173 -9.93 -19.11 7.55
C GLY A 173 -11.30 -18.91 6.91
N ARG A 174 -11.55 -19.37 5.69
CA ARG A 174 -12.79 -19.11 4.90
C ARG A 174 -14.09 -19.23 5.69
N LYS A 175 -14.16 -20.15 6.64
CA LYS A 175 -15.35 -20.37 7.50
C LYS A 175 -15.48 -19.36 8.66
N ARG A 176 -14.44 -18.56 8.96
CA ARG A 176 -14.37 -17.65 10.11
C ARG A 176 -14.38 -16.16 9.74
N PHE A 177 -14.14 -15.83 8.48
CA PHE A 177 -14.15 -14.42 8.02
C PHE A 177 -15.59 -13.96 7.80
N SER A 178 -16.10 -13.11 8.71
CA SER A 178 -17.36 -12.40 8.55
C SER A 178 -17.11 -10.98 8.03
N GLU A 179 -18.09 -10.39 7.32
CA GLU A 179 -18.02 -8.98 6.89
C GLU A 179 -17.84 -8.02 8.06
N GLU A 180 -18.40 -8.36 9.22
CA GLU A 180 -18.25 -7.57 10.44
C GLU A 180 -16.83 -7.58 11.00
N GLY A 181 -16.11 -8.70 10.91
CA GLY A 181 -14.71 -8.80 11.29
C GLY A 181 -13.82 -7.87 10.47
N VAL A 182 -14.05 -7.79 9.15
CA VAL A 182 -13.34 -6.89 8.25
C VAL A 182 -13.65 -5.42 8.60
N LYS A 183 -14.91 -5.07 8.84
CA LYS A 183 -15.31 -3.71 9.26
C LYS A 183 -14.67 -3.29 10.58
N ARG A 184 -14.61 -4.20 11.56
CA ARG A 184 -13.98 -3.94 12.86
C ARG A 184 -12.49 -3.68 12.72
N PHE A 185 -11.81 -4.50 11.91
CA PHE A 185 -10.40 -4.33 11.63
C PHE A 185 -10.11 -2.97 10.96
N MET A 186 -10.88 -2.57 9.95
CA MET A 186 -10.74 -1.28 9.28
C MET A 186 -10.91 -0.09 10.25
N ARG A 187 -11.89 -0.16 11.18
CA ARG A 187 -12.08 0.89 12.20
C ARG A 187 -10.87 1.02 13.13
N VAL A 188 -10.35 -0.11 13.61
CA VAL A 188 -9.17 -0.12 14.49
C VAL A 188 -7.96 0.50 13.77
N MET A 189 -7.74 0.17 12.50
CA MET A 189 -6.66 0.74 11.71
C MET A 189 -6.85 2.24 11.46
N GLY A 190 -8.09 2.70 11.20
CA GLY A 190 -8.38 4.12 11.07
C GLY A 190 -8.08 4.91 12.35
N LEU A 191 -8.46 4.37 13.51
CA LEU A 191 -8.12 4.95 14.83
C LEU A 191 -6.59 5.00 15.04
N PHE A 192 -5.90 3.92 14.71
CA PHE A 192 -4.44 3.88 14.85
C PHE A 192 -3.75 4.97 14.01
N LEU A 193 -4.18 5.18 12.77
CA LEU A 193 -3.63 6.24 11.90
C LEU A 193 -3.89 7.64 12.46
N ILE A 194 -5.07 7.89 13.05
CA ILE A 194 -5.40 9.19 13.66
C ILE A 194 -4.57 9.44 14.91
N LEU A 195 -4.33 8.41 15.73
CA LEU A 195 -3.55 8.54 16.97
C LEU A 195 -2.03 8.68 16.71
N TYR A 196 -1.56 8.28 15.53
CA TYR A 196 -0.15 8.38 15.14
C TYR A 196 0.23 9.78 14.62
N VAL A 197 -0.73 10.60 14.23
CA VAL A 197 -0.54 11.99 13.75
C VAL A 197 -0.36 12.96 14.91
#